data_8a49651d3c27539b03cc5d8a30010d26
#
_entry.id   8a49651d3c27539b03cc5d8a30010d26
#
_cell.length_a   1.000
_cell.length_b   1.000
_cell.length_c   1.000
_cell.angle_alpha   90.00
_cell.angle_beta   90.00
_cell.angle_gamma   90.00
#
_symmetry.space_group_name_H-M   'P 1'
#
loop_
_entity.id
_entity.type
_entity.pdbx_description
1 polymer ?
#
loop_
_entity_poly.entity_id
_entity_poly.type
_entity_poly.pdbx_seq_one_letter_code
_entity_poly.pdbx_strand_id
1 'polypeptide(L)'
;RDYRPAKAPLSLRKNDAIIKKSIRYPATLRHIDTGGISLENQEKKTFYITTPIYYPSDRLHIGHTYCTVAADTMARYKRLQGYEVMFLTGTDEHGQKIEDKAKEAGVTPKEFVDNIVEGPRGVLDLWKLMNISNDRFIRTTDDYHELSVQKIFKKLYEKGDIYKGKYVGKYCKPCESFWTETQLVDGKCPDCGRPVVDAEEEAYFFRLSKYAGRIQDLLENTDFLQPRSRVHEMVNNFIKPGLEDLCVSRTSFSWGVPVDFDPKHVVYVWIDALSNYINALGYENGKYHDFDKFWPADVHFVGKEIVRFHSIIWPAILMALDLPLPKHVYGHGWLLLDGGKMSKSKGNVVDPYVLAERYGVDALRYFLLREFPFGSDGNFSNEALINRINTDLANDLGNLLSRSVSMVEKYFGGTLPAEREADPMDEELVGMISSLRAKYEEQMEQYAFQNALTEVFKVISRTNKYIDETAPWALGKDESKKARLASVLYNLLESLRVCGALLSPFMPQSAEKIAEQIGASKEEMSYESAGRYGVLPAGVTVHKGATLFPRIDLQKELAELEAQHAAKEPQLPKYEGVATLIDIEQFGKVDLRVAQIKECVPVKRAKKLLKLQLDDGFAGGRQVVSGIAPW
;
A
#
# COMPACT_ATOMS: atom_id res chain seq x y z
N ARG A 1 -48.52 21.72 7.69
CA ARG A 1 -48.61 22.19 9.09
C ARG A 1 -47.26 22.68 9.50
N ASP A 2 -47.22 24.01 9.68
CA ASP A 2 -46.09 24.85 10.07
C ASP A 2 -45.51 24.52 11.43
N TYR A 3 -44.18 24.72 11.58
CA TYR A 3 -43.60 25.16 12.83
C TYR A 3 -42.40 26.09 12.57
N ARG A 4 -42.55 27.35 13.02
CA ARG A 4 -41.55 28.42 13.03
C ARG A 4 -40.75 28.40 14.35
N PRO A 5 -39.55 28.99 14.39
CA PRO A 5 -38.62 28.91 15.53
C PRO A 5 -38.89 30.02 16.57
N ALA A 6 -38.56 29.73 17.84
CA ALA A 6 -38.61 30.67 18.94
C ALA A 6 -37.25 31.36 19.16
N LYS A 7 -37.34 32.65 19.45
CA LYS A 7 -36.26 33.65 19.68
C LYS A 7 -35.65 33.55 21.08
N ALA A 8 -34.39 33.97 21.14
CA ALA A 8 -33.59 34.22 22.33
C ALA A 8 -34.17 35.38 23.21
N PRO A 9 -33.61 35.59 24.42
CA PRO A 9 -33.20 36.94 24.75
C PRO A 9 -31.76 37.09 25.29
N LEU A 10 -31.22 38.26 24.93
CA LEU A 10 -29.99 38.88 25.40
C LEU A 10 -30.02 39.21 26.90
N SER A 11 -28.83 39.17 27.55
CA SER A 11 -28.47 40.18 28.55
C SER A 11 -26.97 40.45 28.57
N LEU A 12 -26.66 41.68 28.29
CA LEU A 12 -25.35 42.34 28.43
C LEU A 12 -24.95 42.49 29.91
N ARG A 13 -23.67 42.36 30.24
CA ARG A 13 -22.98 43.29 31.13
C ARG A 13 -21.48 43.39 30.77
N LYS A 14 -21.11 44.67 30.61
CA LYS A 14 -19.76 45.22 30.39
C LYS A 14 -18.84 45.01 31.60
N ASN A 15 -17.55 44.89 31.38
CA ASN A 15 -16.58 45.71 32.10
C ASN A 15 -15.26 45.78 31.31
N ASP A 16 -14.92 47.04 30.98
CA ASP A 16 -13.64 47.49 30.41
C ASP A 16 -12.54 47.48 31.49
N ALA A 17 -11.34 47.11 31.13
CA ALA A 17 -10.15 47.67 31.71
C ALA A 17 -8.94 47.57 30.74
N ILE A 18 -8.58 48.71 30.25
CA ILE A 18 -7.43 49.03 29.41
C ILE A 18 -6.14 48.92 30.24
N ILE A 19 -5.10 48.21 29.76
CA ILE A 19 -3.72 48.52 30.10
C ILE A 19 -2.86 48.49 28.84
N LYS A 20 -2.59 49.68 28.27
CA LYS A 20 -1.49 49.96 27.38
C LYS A 20 -0.19 49.99 28.19
N LYS A 21 0.79 49.13 27.89
CA LYS A 21 2.17 49.34 28.25
C LYS A 21 3.02 49.41 26.99
N SER A 22 3.43 50.63 26.66
CA SER A 22 4.48 50.94 25.71
C SER A 22 5.83 50.51 26.27
N ILE A 23 6.60 49.72 25.51
CA ILE A 23 8.01 49.45 25.82
C ILE A 23 8.85 50.24 24.79
N ARG A 24 9.63 51.17 25.34
CA ARG A 24 10.64 51.97 24.61
C ARG A 24 11.87 51.10 24.36
N TYR A 25 12.44 51.18 23.16
CA TYR A 25 13.78 50.70 22.84
C TYR A 25 14.85 51.66 23.33
N PRO A 26 15.95 51.19 23.96
CA PRO A 26 17.17 51.98 24.08
C PRO A 26 18.15 51.64 22.94
N ALA A 27 18.57 52.65 22.20
CA ALA A 27 19.68 52.57 21.27
C ALA A 27 21.02 52.54 22.05
N THR A 28 21.76 51.44 21.89
CA THR A 28 23.21 51.44 22.11
C THR A 28 23.86 50.44 21.17
N LEU A 29 24.47 50.96 20.12
CA LEU A 29 25.47 50.28 19.32
C LEU A 29 26.68 49.92 20.22
N ARG A 30 26.96 48.61 20.36
CA ARG A 30 28.31 48.14 20.72
C ARG A 30 28.67 46.96 19.80
N HIS A 31 29.93 46.98 19.40
CA HIS A 31 30.62 46.01 18.57
C HIS A 31 30.16 44.58 18.78
N ILE A 32 29.75 43.92 17.71
CA ILE A 32 29.52 42.47 17.70
C ILE A 32 30.84 41.81 17.33
N ASP A 33 31.43 41.19 18.33
CA ASP A 33 32.53 40.26 18.22
C ASP A 33 32.06 39.05 17.36
N THR A 34 32.81 38.71 16.32
CA THR A 34 32.54 37.56 15.47
C THR A 34 32.99 36.28 16.18
N GLY A 35 32.34 35.95 17.27
CA GLY A 35 32.40 34.64 17.90
C GLY A 35 31.62 33.64 17.05
N GLY A 36 32.26 32.57 16.60
CA GLY A 36 31.70 31.57 15.76
C GLY A 36 30.37 31.03 16.30
N ILE A 37 29.34 31.12 15.46
CA ILE A 37 28.07 30.42 15.72
C ILE A 37 28.39 28.91 15.65
N SER A 38 28.48 28.28 16.81
CA SER A 38 28.42 26.84 16.88
C SER A 38 27.04 26.42 16.31
N LEU A 39 27.02 25.75 15.21
CA LEU A 39 25.85 25.02 14.74
C LEU A 39 25.55 24.00 15.84
N GLU A 40 24.67 24.36 16.78
CA GLU A 40 24.02 23.36 17.63
C GLU A 40 23.47 22.29 16.71
N ASN A 41 23.93 21.07 16.89
CA ASN A 41 23.36 19.88 16.27
C ASN A 41 21.89 19.79 16.73
N GLN A 42 20.97 20.42 16.00
CA GLN A 42 19.56 20.11 16.17
C GLN A 42 19.41 18.65 15.74
N GLU A 43 19.11 17.76 16.70
CA GLU A 43 18.77 16.37 16.41
C GLU A 43 17.69 16.38 15.33
N LYS A 44 17.97 15.72 14.20
CA LYS A 44 16.99 15.58 13.14
C LYS A 44 15.79 14.84 13.68
N LYS A 45 14.59 15.33 13.37
CA LYS A 45 13.36 14.59 13.67
C LYS A 45 13.41 13.23 12.98
N THR A 46 13.03 12.19 13.68
CA THR A 46 12.93 10.83 13.14
C THR A 46 11.54 10.53 12.61
N PHE A 47 11.44 9.61 11.65
CA PHE A 47 10.18 9.09 11.13
C PHE A 47 10.32 7.60 10.82
N TYR A 48 9.56 6.76 11.48
CA TYR A 48 9.57 5.33 11.26
C TYR A 48 8.26 4.86 10.61
N ILE A 49 8.38 4.35 9.39
CA ILE A 49 7.26 3.83 8.59
C ILE A 49 7.51 2.37 8.21
N THR A 50 6.44 1.57 8.21
CA THR A 50 6.54 0.17 7.82
C THR A 50 5.43 -0.25 6.87
N THR A 51 5.71 -1.26 6.04
CA THR A 51 4.68 -2.10 5.42
C THR A 51 4.40 -3.32 6.30
N PRO A 52 3.39 -4.17 5.97
CA PRO A 52 3.38 -5.54 6.47
C PRO A 52 4.63 -6.27 5.96
N ILE A 53 5.03 -7.31 6.67
CA ILE A 53 5.91 -8.31 6.08
C ILE A 53 5.06 -9.27 5.24
N TYR A 54 5.49 -9.54 4.00
CA TYR A 54 4.70 -10.25 3.01
C TYR A 54 4.92 -11.75 3.07
N TYR A 55 3.83 -12.53 3.00
CA TYR A 55 3.89 -13.99 3.08
C TYR A 55 4.33 -14.60 1.73
N PRO A 56 5.57 -15.14 1.61
CA PRO A 56 6.14 -15.56 0.34
C PRO A 56 5.70 -16.99 -0.04
N SER A 57 4.39 -17.25 0.02
CA SER A 57 3.85 -18.54 -0.45
C SER A 57 3.76 -18.62 -1.98
N ASP A 58 4.04 -17.52 -2.67
CA ASP A 58 4.10 -17.35 -4.11
C ASP A 58 4.59 -15.93 -4.43
N ARG A 59 4.81 -15.58 -5.71
CA ARG A 59 5.22 -14.23 -6.15
C ARG A 59 4.24 -13.17 -5.69
N LEU A 60 4.74 -11.97 -5.41
CA LEU A 60 3.90 -10.85 -5.03
C LEU A 60 3.10 -10.33 -6.24
N HIS A 61 1.94 -9.76 -5.97
CA HIS A 61 1.07 -9.15 -6.98
C HIS A 61 0.90 -7.64 -6.72
N ILE A 62 0.21 -6.96 -7.63
CA ILE A 62 0.05 -5.50 -7.59
C ILE A 62 -0.54 -4.97 -6.28
N GLY A 63 -1.35 -5.76 -5.55
CA GLY A 63 -1.88 -5.36 -4.24
C GLY A 63 -0.77 -5.18 -3.18
N HIS A 64 0.28 -6.01 -3.19
CA HIS A 64 1.45 -5.83 -2.33
C HIS A 64 2.26 -4.59 -2.76
N THR A 65 2.42 -4.42 -4.08
CA THR A 65 3.09 -3.25 -4.66
C THR A 65 2.39 -1.95 -4.29
N TYR A 66 1.06 -1.93 -4.24
CA TYR A 66 0.26 -0.77 -3.83
C TYR A 66 0.62 -0.28 -2.42
N CYS A 67 0.61 -1.19 -1.45
CA CYS A 67 1.00 -0.86 -0.07
C CYS A 67 2.44 -0.36 0.02
N THR A 68 3.38 -1.06 -0.64
CA THR A 68 4.81 -0.73 -0.57
C THR A 68 5.12 0.61 -1.26
N VAL A 69 4.50 0.90 -2.41
CA VAL A 69 4.64 2.19 -3.10
C VAL A 69 4.07 3.34 -2.26
N ALA A 70 2.96 3.13 -1.56
CA ALA A 70 2.41 4.14 -0.66
C ALA A 70 3.37 4.46 0.51
N ALA A 71 3.94 3.42 1.13
CA ALA A 71 4.92 3.58 2.20
C ALA A 71 6.22 4.25 1.70
N ASP A 72 6.72 3.85 0.53
CA ASP A 72 7.88 4.46 -0.11
C ASP A 72 7.65 5.95 -0.43
N THR A 73 6.48 6.27 -0.97
CA THR A 73 6.11 7.66 -1.26
C THR A 73 6.10 8.51 0.00
N MET A 74 5.55 8.00 1.10
CA MET A 74 5.56 8.71 2.37
C MET A 74 6.97 8.81 2.97
N ALA A 75 7.79 7.76 2.88
CA ALA A 75 9.19 7.79 3.30
C ALA A 75 10.00 8.84 2.53
N ARG A 76 9.85 8.89 1.20
CA ARG A 76 10.49 9.91 0.34
C ARG A 76 10.02 11.32 0.70
N TYR A 77 8.72 11.51 0.89
CA TYR A 77 8.17 12.80 1.31
C TYR A 77 8.76 13.28 2.64
N LYS A 78 8.84 12.41 3.64
CA LYS A 78 9.44 12.76 4.95
C LYS A 78 10.95 13.05 4.85
N ARG A 79 11.68 12.31 4.00
CA ARG A 79 13.10 12.63 3.71
C ARG A 79 13.26 14.02 3.08
N LEU A 80 12.36 14.40 2.16
CA LEU A 80 12.36 15.75 1.57
C LEU A 80 12.12 16.85 2.61
N GLN A 81 11.32 16.56 3.64
CA GLN A 81 11.11 17.46 4.79
C GLN A 81 12.30 17.50 5.77
N GLY A 82 13.37 16.74 5.51
CA GLY A 82 14.58 16.70 6.34
C GLY A 82 14.52 15.73 7.52
N TYR A 83 13.49 14.87 7.62
CA TYR A 83 13.46 13.82 8.62
C TYR A 83 14.52 12.76 8.35
N GLU A 84 15.05 12.17 9.42
CA GLU A 84 15.78 10.93 9.35
C GLU A 84 14.76 9.79 9.35
N VAL A 85 14.64 9.07 8.23
CA VAL A 85 13.59 8.09 8.01
C VAL A 85 14.13 6.69 8.14
N MET A 86 13.40 5.83 8.86
CA MET A 86 13.53 4.38 8.81
C MET A 86 12.31 3.82 8.06
N PHE A 87 12.51 3.24 6.90
CA PHE A 87 11.48 2.54 6.15
C PHE A 87 11.76 1.04 6.16
N LEU A 88 10.91 0.28 6.86
CA LEU A 88 10.99 -1.17 6.99
C LEU A 88 9.95 -1.87 6.12
N THR A 89 10.40 -2.90 5.41
CA THR A 89 9.57 -3.92 4.77
C THR A 89 10.22 -5.29 4.97
N GLY A 90 9.57 -6.38 4.56
CA GLY A 90 10.13 -7.71 4.75
C GLY A 90 9.20 -8.84 4.33
N THR A 91 9.55 -10.05 4.76
CA THR A 91 8.82 -11.29 4.48
C THR A 91 8.54 -12.09 5.75
N ASP A 92 7.32 -12.63 5.83
CA ASP A 92 6.85 -13.57 6.85
C ASP A 92 6.97 -14.98 6.27
N GLU A 93 7.98 -15.74 6.71
CA GLU A 93 8.46 -16.94 6.01
C GLU A 93 8.13 -18.25 6.72
N HIS A 94 7.58 -18.19 7.94
CA HIS A 94 7.26 -19.37 8.74
C HIS A 94 5.83 -19.89 8.49
N GLY A 95 5.54 -21.07 9.04
CA GLY A 95 4.20 -21.64 9.09
C GLY A 95 3.96 -22.84 8.16
N GLN A 96 2.90 -23.56 8.46
CA GLN A 96 2.56 -24.83 7.83
C GLN A 96 2.37 -24.74 6.31
N LYS A 97 1.82 -23.62 5.82
CA LYS A 97 1.58 -23.44 4.38
C LYS A 97 2.88 -23.37 3.56
N ILE A 98 3.94 -22.77 4.12
CA ILE A 98 5.27 -22.76 3.50
C ILE A 98 5.85 -24.18 3.52
N GLU A 99 5.77 -24.88 4.68
CA GLU A 99 6.24 -26.26 4.81
C GLU A 99 5.55 -27.20 3.80
N ASP A 100 4.23 -27.10 3.65
CA ASP A 100 3.45 -27.87 2.68
C ASP A 100 3.90 -27.58 1.23
N LYS A 101 4.05 -26.31 0.87
CA LYS A 101 4.46 -25.91 -0.49
C LYS A 101 5.90 -26.30 -0.80
N ALA A 102 6.79 -26.20 0.15
CA ALA A 102 8.16 -26.67 0.00
C ALA A 102 8.20 -28.18 -0.25
N LYS A 103 7.40 -28.95 0.50
CA LYS A 103 7.23 -30.40 0.31
C LYS A 103 6.67 -30.74 -1.07
N GLU A 104 5.65 -29.99 -1.53
CA GLU A 104 5.10 -30.14 -2.89
C GLU A 104 6.15 -29.86 -3.97
N ALA A 105 7.02 -28.86 -3.74
CA ALA A 105 8.10 -28.50 -4.64
C ALA A 105 9.34 -29.42 -4.54
N GLY A 106 9.41 -30.30 -3.54
CA GLY A 106 10.54 -31.22 -3.33
C GLY A 106 11.81 -30.53 -2.81
N VAL A 107 11.66 -29.40 -2.10
CA VAL A 107 12.77 -28.61 -1.53
C VAL A 107 12.56 -28.39 -0.04
N THR A 108 13.57 -27.87 0.65
CA THR A 108 13.41 -27.44 2.05
C THR A 108 12.58 -26.15 2.13
N PRO A 109 11.88 -25.87 3.27
CA PRO A 109 11.15 -24.61 3.46
C PRO A 109 12.05 -23.39 3.26
N LYS A 110 13.31 -23.42 3.73
CA LYS A 110 14.27 -22.33 3.55
C LYS A 110 14.60 -22.09 2.08
N GLU A 111 14.91 -23.13 1.32
CA GLU A 111 15.17 -23.03 -0.12
C GLU A 111 13.92 -22.52 -0.87
N PHE A 112 12.73 -22.94 -0.44
CA PHE A 112 11.48 -22.47 -1.05
C PHE A 112 11.31 -20.95 -0.90
N VAL A 113 11.47 -20.42 0.32
CA VAL A 113 11.32 -18.98 0.57
C VAL A 113 12.47 -18.18 -0.04
N ASP A 114 13.72 -18.69 -0.03
CA ASP A 114 14.86 -18.04 -0.68
C ASP A 114 14.63 -17.86 -2.19
N ASN A 115 14.08 -18.87 -2.86
CA ASN A 115 13.74 -18.79 -4.27
C ASN A 115 12.67 -17.72 -4.58
N ILE A 116 11.73 -17.48 -3.67
CA ILE A 116 10.69 -16.46 -3.86
C ILE A 116 11.19 -15.08 -3.48
N VAL A 117 12.03 -14.97 -2.44
CA VAL A 117 12.49 -13.67 -1.94
C VAL A 117 13.67 -13.16 -2.75
N GLU A 118 14.70 -13.98 -2.96
CA GLU A 118 15.98 -13.62 -3.55
C GLU A 118 16.15 -14.13 -4.99
N GLY A 119 15.33 -15.10 -5.41
CA GLY A 119 15.38 -15.66 -6.76
C GLY A 119 14.98 -14.65 -7.84
N PRO A 120 15.21 -15.01 -9.13
CA PRO A 120 14.88 -14.12 -10.26
C PRO A 120 13.40 -13.70 -10.26
N ARG A 121 13.16 -12.40 -10.43
CA ARG A 121 11.82 -11.79 -10.31
C ARG A 121 11.16 -12.04 -8.94
N GLY A 122 12.00 -12.20 -7.91
CA GLY A 122 11.57 -12.36 -6.52
C GLY A 122 11.17 -11.03 -5.87
N VAL A 123 11.00 -11.07 -4.54
CA VAL A 123 10.56 -9.89 -3.79
C VAL A 123 11.58 -8.76 -3.85
N LEU A 124 12.88 -9.07 -3.67
CA LEU A 124 13.95 -8.06 -3.70
C LEU A 124 14.12 -7.44 -5.09
N ASP A 125 14.05 -8.26 -6.14
CA ASP A 125 14.07 -7.75 -7.51
C ASP A 125 12.88 -6.85 -7.81
N LEU A 126 11.68 -7.21 -7.31
CA LEU A 126 10.48 -6.39 -7.47
C LEU A 126 10.64 -5.03 -6.80
N TRP A 127 11.16 -4.99 -5.57
CA TRP A 127 11.36 -3.71 -4.87
C TRP A 127 12.42 -2.85 -5.56
N LYS A 128 13.48 -3.47 -6.08
CA LYS A 128 14.48 -2.77 -6.90
C LYS A 128 13.86 -2.23 -8.18
N LEU A 129 13.10 -3.03 -8.92
CA LEU A 129 12.39 -2.60 -10.13
C LEU A 129 11.48 -1.42 -9.84
N MET A 130 10.66 -1.51 -8.78
CA MET A 130 9.70 -0.47 -8.39
C MET A 130 10.35 0.77 -7.75
N ASN A 131 11.69 0.81 -7.67
CA ASN A 131 12.45 1.90 -7.07
C ASN A 131 12.03 2.17 -5.62
N ILE A 132 11.83 1.09 -4.83
CA ILE A 132 11.50 1.19 -3.41
C ILE A 132 12.76 1.54 -2.62
N SER A 133 12.67 2.53 -1.75
CA SER A 133 13.77 3.11 -0.99
C SER A 133 13.79 2.69 0.49
N ASN A 134 13.44 1.42 0.76
CA ASN A 134 13.47 0.89 2.12
C ASN A 134 14.91 0.88 2.67
N ASP A 135 15.03 1.28 3.95
CA ASP A 135 16.30 1.30 4.68
C ASP A 135 16.63 -0.09 5.22
N ARG A 136 15.59 -0.89 5.49
CA ARG A 136 15.75 -2.24 6.03
C ARG A 136 14.73 -3.21 5.43
N PHE A 137 15.21 -4.42 5.17
CA PHE A 137 14.38 -5.56 4.78
C PHE A 137 14.60 -6.65 5.83
N ILE A 138 13.53 -7.12 6.48
CA ILE A 138 13.59 -8.18 7.49
C ILE A 138 12.96 -9.47 6.93
N ARG A 139 13.58 -10.59 7.25
CA ARG A 139 13.04 -11.93 7.02
C ARG A 139 12.76 -12.56 8.39
N THR A 140 11.62 -13.20 8.58
CA THR A 140 11.37 -13.87 9.86
C THR A 140 12.32 -15.05 10.11
N THR A 141 13.00 -15.53 9.05
CA THR A 141 14.09 -16.52 9.12
C THR A 141 15.48 -15.93 9.39
N ASP A 142 15.60 -14.62 9.67
CA ASP A 142 16.85 -14.03 10.11
C ASP A 142 17.17 -14.46 11.55
N ASP A 143 18.38 -14.95 11.81
CA ASP A 143 18.81 -15.44 13.14
C ASP A 143 18.54 -14.45 14.26
N TYR A 144 18.77 -13.14 14.02
CA TYR A 144 18.54 -12.10 15.01
C TYR A 144 17.06 -11.89 15.33
N HIS A 145 16.18 -12.11 14.34
CA HIS A 145 14.74 -12.04 14.51
C HIS A 145 14.25 -13.22 15.35
N GLU A 146 14.64 -14.45 15.01
CA GLU A 146 14.29 -15.65 15.76
C GLU A 146 14.73 -15.55 17.23
N LEU A 147 15.96 -15.07 17.47
CA LEU A 147 16.47 -14.83 18.82
C LEU A 147 15.59 -13.83 19.60
N SER A 148 15.18 -12.74 18.98
CA SER A 148 14.30 -11.76 19.61
C SER A 148 12.92 -12.35 19.91
N VAL A 149 12.34 -13.12 18.98
CA VAL A 149 11.05 -13.79 19.17
C VAL A 149 11.08 -14.74 20.36
N GLN A 150 12.13 -15.55 20.49
CA GLN A 150 12.32 -16.46 21.63
C GLN A 150 12.35 -15.69 22.97
N LYS A 151 13.11 -14.59 23.01
CA LYS A 151 13.21 -13.76 24.23
C LYS A 151 11.88 -13.05 24.56
N ILE A 152 11.18 -12.53 23.55
CA ILE A 152 9.87 -11.91 23.71
C ILE A 152 8.88 -12.94 24.28
N PHE A 153 8.81 -14.12 23.67
CA PHE A 153 7.91 -15.19 24.11
C PHE A 153 8.18 -15.60 25.55
N LYS A 154 9.45 -15.81 25.90
CA LYS A 154 9.88 -16.15 27.27
C LYS A 154 9.52 -15.06 28.26
N LYS A 155 9.79 -13.80 27.96
CA LYS A 155 9.47 -12.64 28.79
C LYS A 155 7.96 -12.55 29.06
N LEU A 156 7.12 -12.76 28.05
CA LEU A 156 5.67 -12.78 28.20
C LEU A 156 5.20 -13.98 29.04
N TYR A 157 5.85 -15.13 28.90
CA TYR A 157 5.57 -16.32 29.71
C TYR A 157 5.95 -16.11 31.20
N GLU A 158 7.14 -15.58 31.48
CA GLU A 158 7.61 -15.28 32.82
C GLU A 158 6.74 -14.20 33.51
N LYS A 159 6.17 -13.25 32.75
CA LYS A 159 5.20 -12.26 33.26
C LYS A 159 3.80 -12.86 33.48
N GLY A 160 3.55 -14.09 33.06
CA GLY A 160 2.24 -14.73 33.12
C GLY A 160 1.21 -14.23 32.10
N ASP A 161 1.65 -13.45 31.12
CA ASP A 161 0.82 -13.02 29.97
C ASP A 161 0.70 -14.13 28.91
N ILE A 162 1.60 -15.10 28.91
CA ILE A 162 1.47 -16.36 28.19
C ILE A 162 1.32 -17.50 29.20
N TYR A 163 0.45 -18.46 28.93
CA TYR A 163 0.23 -19.65 29.74
C TYR A 163 -0.01 -20.88 28.85
N LYS A 164 0.27 -22.07 29.38
CA LYS A 164 0.08 -23.35 28.70
C LYS A 164 -1.33 -23.87 28.94
N GLY A 165 -2.00 -24.34 27.87
CA GLY A 165 -3.36 -24.85 27.90
C GLY A 165 -3.62 -25.88 26.80
N LYS A 166 -4.85 -26.35 26.72
CA LYS A 166 -5.33 -27.19 25.61
C LYS A 166 -6.32 -26.38 24.79
N TYR A 167 -6.16 -26.42 23.49
CA TYR A 167 -7.06 -25.81 22.54
C TYR A 167 -7.85 -26.87 21.78
N VAL A 168 -9.17 -26.73 21.77
CA VAL A 168 -10.07 -27.44 20.89
C VAL A 168 -10.82 -26.39 20.09
N GLY A 169 -10.68 -26.37 18.79
CA GLY A 169 -11.30 -25.32 17.98
C GLY A 169 -11.37 -25.64 16.51
N LYS A 170 -12.02 -24.74 15.77
CA LYS A 170 -12.20 -24.80 14.33
C LYS A 170 -11.02 -24.11 13.65
N TYR A 171 -10.17 -24.87 13.02
CA TYR A 171 -8.96 -24.38 12.38
C TYR A 171 -9.16 -24.17 10.88
N CYS A 172 -8.86 -22.97 10.42
CA CYS A 172 -8.79 -22.65 9.00
C CYS A 172 -7.34 -22.73 8.53
N LYS A 173 -6.97 -23.82 7.87
CA LYS A 173 -5.60 -24.00 7.35
C LYS A 173 -5.15 -22.90 6.39
N PRO A 174 -5.97 -22.38 5.44
CA PRO A 174 -5.54 -21.31 4.54
C PRO A 174 -5.31 -19.94 5.17
N CYS A 175 -5.99 -19.63 6.29
CA CYS A 175 -5.83 -18.38 7.02
C CYS A 175 -4.92 -18.52 8.23
N GLU A 176 -4.49 -19.76 8.52
CA GLU A 176 -3.70 -20.10 9.72
C GLU A 176 -4.33 -19.53 11.01
N SER A 177 -5.67 -19.59 11.08
CA SER A 177 -6.44 -18.99 12.16
C SER A 177 -7.39 -19.98 12.79
N PHE A 178 -7.43 -19.98 14.11
CA PHE A 178 -8.49 -20.66 14.85
C PHE A 178 -9.68 -19.75 15.04
N TRP A 179 -10.85 -20.36 15.00
CA TRP A 179 -12.13 -19.71 15.18
C TRP A 179 -12.96 -20.46 16.21
N THR A 180 -13.69 -19.74 17.01
CA THR A 180 -14.76 -20.35 17.80
C THR A 180 -15.94 -20.68 16.89
N GLU A 181 -16.80 -21.59 17.29
CA GLU A 181 -18.01 -21.92 16.50
C GLU A 181 -18.90 -20.69 16.27
N THR A 182 -18.95 -19.78 17.23
CA THR A 182 -19.74 -18.56 17.16
C THR A 182 -19.17 -17.51 16.17
N GLN A 183 -17.90 -17.63 15.83
CA GLN A 183 -17.24 -16.73 14.87
C GLN A 183 -17.32 -17.22 13.43
N LEU A 184 -17.71 -18.48 13.21
CA LEU A 184 -17.88 -19.02 11.86
C LEU A 184 -19.08 -18.38 11.16
N VAL A 185 -18.95 -18.15 9.87
CA VAL A 185 -20.05 -17.73 9.00
C VAL A 185 -20.49 -18.97 8.18
N ASP A 186 -21.72 -19.43 8.38
CA ASP A 186 -22.25 -20.65 7.77
C ASP A 186 -21.35 -21.89 7.97
N GLY A 187 -20.73 -22.00 9.17
CA GLY A 187 -19.82 -23.10 9.49
C GLY A 187 -18.46 -23.04 8.79
N LYS A 188 -18.12 -21.88 8.20
CA LYS A 188 -16.87 -21.65 7.46
C LYS A 188 -16.07 -20.51 8.06
N CYS A 189 -14.80 -20.44 7.68
CA CYS A 189 -13.91 -19.36 8.08
C CYS A 189 -14.48 -17.98 7.66
N PRO A 190 -14.64 -17.01 8.57
CA PRO A 190 -15.21 -15.71 8.25
C PRO A 190 -14.30 -14.88 7.33
N ASP A 191 -12.97 -15.10 7.36
CA ASP A 191 -12.03 -14.33 6.56
C ASP A 191 -11.96 -14.79 5.09
N CYS A 192 -12.06 -16.12 4.83
CA CYS A 192 -11.84 -16.65 3.48
C CYS A 192 -12.99 -17.53 2.95
N GLY A 193 -14.02 -17.79 3.76
CA GLY A 193 -15.18 -18.61 3.36
C GLY A 193 -14.90 -20.10 3.15
N ARG A 194 -13.69 -20.60 3.50
CA ARG A 194 -13.31 -22.00 3.31
C ARG A 194 -13.73 -22.87 4.50
N PRO A 195 -13.92 -24.20 4.30
CA PRO A 195 -14.19 -25.12 5.39
C PRO A 195 -13.12 -25.09 6.47
N VAL A 196 -13.53 -25.24 7.71
CA VAL A 196 -12.66 -25.42 8.88
C VAL A 196 -12.70 -26.87 9.34
N VAL A 197 -11.66 -27.31 10.07
CA VAL A 197 -11.56 -28.65 10.64
C VAL A 197 -11.48 -28.57 12.15
N ASP A 198 -12.00 -29.59 12.86
CA ASP A 198 -11.76 -29.71 14.30
C ASP A 198 -10.30 -30.05 14.56
N ALA A 199 -9.67 -29.32 15.45
CA ALA A 199 -8.31 -29.57 15.88
C ALA A 199 -8.21 -29.46 17.42
N GLU A 200 -7.52 -30.43 18.02
CA GLU A 200 -7.15 -30.40 19.44
C GLU A 200 -5.62 -30.46 19.56
N GLU A 201 -5.05 -29.52 20.32
CA GLU A 201 -3.61 -29.42 20.47
C GLU A 201 -3.25 -28.82 21.84
N GLU A 202 -2.16 -29.31 22.46
CA GLU A 202 -1.52 -28.58 23.56
C GLU A 202 -0.87 -27.33 22.98
N ALA A 203 -1.14 -26.18 23.56
CA ALA A 203 -0.63 -24.92 23.04
C ALA A 203 -0.40 -23.89 24.15
N TYR A 204 0.39 -22.89 23.86
CA TYR A 204 0.51 -21.68 24.66
C TYR A 204 -0.50 -20.63 24.20
N PHE A 205 -1.05 -19.89 25.17
CA PHE A 205 -2.05 -18.85 24.96
C PHE A 205 -1.57 -17.52 25.50
N PHE A 206 -1.72 -16.46 24.72
CA PHE A 206 -1.52 -15.09 25.15
C PHE A 206 -2.85 -14.54 25.72
N ARG A 207 -2.80 -13.94 26.92
CA ARG A 207 -3.98 -13.36 27.61
C ARG A 207 -4.49 -12.09 26.96
N LEU A 208 -4.94 -12.20 25.71
CA LEU A 208 -5.44 -11.07 24.94
C LEU A 208 -6.65 -10.42 25.61
N SER A 209 -7.53 -11.22 26.21
CA SER A 209 -8.72 -10.77 26.95
C SER A 209 -8.39 -9.76 28.07
N LYS A 210 -7.22 -9.88 28.73
CA LYS A 210 -6.73 -8.97 29.76
C LYS A 210 -6.60 -7.53 29.26
N TYR A 211 -6.36 -7.32 27.98
CA TYR A 211 -6.07 -6.03 27.37
C TYR A 211 -7.28 -5.39 26.69
N ALA A 212 -8.45 -6.07 26.64
CA ALA A 212 -9.63 -5.66 25.89
C ALA A 212 -10.07 -4.21 26.18
N GLY A 213 -10.18 -3.82 27.45
CA GLY A 213 -10.60 -2.46 27.82
C GLY A 213 -9.59 -1.38 27.40
N ARG A 214 -8.28 -1.65 27.53
CA ARG A 214 -7.24 -0.70 27.09
C ARG A 214 -7.20 -0.56 25.56
N ILE A 215 -7.44 -1.64 24.84
CA ILE A 215 -7.51 -1.64 23.38
C ILE A 215 -8.75 -0.88 22.91
N GLN A 216 -9.90 -1.09 23.57
CA GLN A 216 -11.11 -0.33 23.26
C GLN A 216 -10.90 1.17 23.43
N ASP A 217 -10.33 1.58 24.57
CA ASP A 217 -10.02 2.99 24.85
C ASP A 217 -9.07 3.57 23.81
N LEU A 218 -8.00 2.83 23.44
CA LEU A 218 -7.07 3.23 22.38
C LEU A 218 -7.78 3.46 21.03
N LEU A 219 -8.66 2.54 20.62
CA LEU A 219 -9.34 2.62 19.33
C LEU A 219 -10.41 3.72 19.28
N GLU A 220 -11.19 3.90 20.35
CA GLU A 220 -12.31 4.84 20.37
C GLU A 220 -11.88 6.28 20.65
N ASN A 221 -10.86 6.48 21.50
CA ASN A 221 -10.53 7.79 22.06
C ASN A 221 -9.21 8.39 21.51
N THR A 222 -8.55 7.73 20.56
CA THR A 222 -7.33 8.27 19.91
C THR A 222 -7.40 8.16 18.39
N ASP A 223 -6.40 8.73 17.72
CA ASP A 223 -6.22 8.61 16.26
C ASP A 223 -5.32 7.42 15.87
N PHE A 224 -5.12 6.48 16.76
CA PHE A 224 -4.26 5.33 16.56
C PHE A 224 -4.62 4.51 15.32
N LEU A 225 -5.91 4.23 15.11
CA LEU A 225 -6.39 3.47 13.95
C LEU A 225 -7.09 4.39 12.93
N GLN A 226 -6.59 4.36 11.70
CA GLN A 226 -7.10 5.11 10.56
C GLN A 226 -7.34 4.21 9.35
N PRO A 227 -8.32 4.57 8.45
CA PRO A 227 -9.34 5.60 8.66
C PRO A 227 -10.35 5.21 9.74
N ARG A 228 -11.11 6.16 10.27
CA ARG A 228 -12.08 5.95 11.37
C ARG A 228 -13.12 4.86 11.08
N SER A 229 -13.41 4.55 9.83
CA SER A 229 -14.28 3.43 9.46
C SER A 229 -13.76 2.08 9.99
N ARG A 230 -12.44 1.91 10.09
CA ARG A 230 -11.81 0.69 10.62
C ARG A 230 -12.01 0.56 12.13
N VAL A 231 -12.09 1.68 12.85
CA VAL A 231 -12.39 1.65 14.29
C VAL A 231 -13.75 1.01 14.54
N HIS A 232 -14.79 1.45 13.82
CA HIS A 232 -16.13 0.88 13.95
C HIS A 232 -16.17 -0.61 13.62
N GLU A 233 -15.44 -1.01 12.59
CA GLU A 233 -15.30 -2.43 12.19
C GLU A 233 -14.65 -3.26 13.32
N MET A 234 -13.50 -2.81 13.85
CA MET A 234 -12.78 -3.52 14.91
C MET A 234 -13.56 -3.59 16.20
N VAL A 235 -14.15 -2.49 16.64
CA VAL A 235 -14.91 -2.42 17.90
C VAL A 235 -16.16 -3.29 17.82
N ASN A 236 -16.95 -3.19 16.75
CA ASN A 236 -18.20 -3.93 16.66
C ASN A 236 -18.01 -5.43 16.42
N ASN A 237 -17.02 -5.81 15.61
CA ASN A 237 -16.85 -7.21 15.22
C ASN A 237 -15.98 -8.02 16.17
N PHE A 238 -15.08 -7.37 16.93
CA PHE A 238 -14.10 -8.08 17.74
C PHE A 238 -14.10 -7.67 19.22
N ILE A 239 -14.19 -6.37 19.54
CA ILE A 239 -14.10 -5.92 20.93
C ILE A 239 -15.43 -6.17 21.69
N LYS A 240 -16.57 -5.72 21.14
CA LYS A 240 -17.88 -5.87 21.79
C LYS A 240 -18.33 -7.31 21.99
N PRO A 241 -18.05 -8.26 21.08
CA PRO A 241 -18.34 -9.67 21.34
C PRO A 241 -17.49 -10.28 22.47
N GLY A 242 -16.38 -9.64 22.82
CA GLY A 242 -15.39 -10.10 23.80
C GLY A 242 -14.15 -10.66 23.13
N LEU A 243 -12.97 -10.25 23.60
CA LEU A 243 -11.70 -10.82 23.14
C LEU A 243 -11.41 -12.10 23.93
N GLU A 244 -11.15 -13.18 23.22
CA GLU A 244 -10.66 -14.44 23.77
C GLU A 244 -9.12 -14.47 23.78
N ASP A 245 -8.54 -15.30 24.62
CA ASP A 245 -7.10 -15.50 24.67
C ASP A 245 -6.60 -16.13 23.37
N LEU A 246 -5.48 -15.64 22.88
CA LEU A 246 -4.95 -15.99 21.57
C LEU A 246 -3.99 -17.18 21.67
N CYS A 247 -4.21 -18.23 20.89
CA CYS A 247 -3.26 -19.31 20.75
C CYS A 247 -1.99 -18.82 20.04
N VAL A 248 -0.82 -19.01 20.64
CA VAL A 248 0.47 -18.45 20.20
C VAL A 248 1.57 -19.50 20.01
N SER A 249 1.24 -20.78 20.03
CA SER A 249 2.18 -21.84 19.66
C SER A 249 1.49 -22.99 18.95
N ARG A 250 2.28 -23.85 18.28
CA ARG A 250 1.86 -25.05 17.58
C ARG A 250 2.83 -26.19 17.84
N THR A 251 2.30 -27.44 17.72
CA THR A 251 3.09 -28.67 17.69
C THR A 251 2.85 -29.47 16.40
N SER A 252 1.90 -29.05 15.57
CA SER A 252 1.47 -29.75 14.35
C SER A 252 2.38 -29.57 13.14
N PHE A 253 3.31 -28.61 13.18
CA PHE A 253 4.34 -28.38 12.16
C PHE A 253 5.64 -27.92 12.82
N SER A 254 6.75 -27.97 12.06
CA SER A 254 8.09 -27.70 12.60
C SER A 254 8.75 -26.43 12.02
N TRP A 255 8.24 -25.90 10.93
CA TRP A 255 8.79 -24.72 10.28
C TRP A 255 8.31 -23.43 10.97
N GLY A 256 9.09 -22.96 11.96
CA GLY A 256 8.82 -21.78 12.77
C GLY A 256 9.86 -21.63 13.87
N VAL A 257 9.78 -20.52 14.63
CA VAL A 257 10.70 -20.23 15.73
C VAL A 257 10.43 -21.19 16.89
N PRO A 258 11.38 -22.03 17.31
CA PRO A 258 11.16 -22.95 18.43
C PRO A 258 11.05 -22.19 19.76
N VAL A 259 10.15 -22.63 20.65
CA VAL A 259 10.08 -22.15 22.03
C VAL A 259 11.30 -22.70 22.78
N ASP A 260 12.21 -21.84 23.23
CA ASP A 260 13.53 -22.23 23.78
C ASP A 260 13.44 -23.17 24.99
N PHE A 261 12.45 -22.97 25.88
CA PHE A 261 12.22 -23.77 27.07
C PHE A 261 11.25 -24.97 26.87
N ASP A 262 10.61 -25.09 25.70
CA ASP A 262 9.74 -26.20 25.34
C ASP A 262 9.81 -26.46 23.81
N PRO A 263 10.89 -27.08 23.30
CA PRO A 263 11.17 -27.22 21.88
C PRO A 263 10.18 -28.09 21.07
N LYS A 264 9.16 -28.68 21.73
CA LYS A 264 8.05 -29.35 21.03
C LYS A 264 7.09 -28.36 20.37
N HIS A 265 7.13 -27.10 20.83
CA HIS A 265 6.30 -26.03 20.32
C HIS A 265 7.13 -25.09 19.43
N VAL A 266 6.53 -24.64 18.34
CA VAL A 266 6.99 -23.48 17.58
C VAL A 266 6.09 -22.29 17.89
N VAL A 267 6.67 -21.10 17.91
CA VAL A 267 5.92 -19.86 18.10
C VAL A 267 4.97 -19.68 16.90
N TYR A 268 3.68 -19.42 17.19
CA TYR A 268 2.68 -19.27 16.15
C TYR A 268 2.61 -17.84 15.65
N VAL A 269 2.43 -17.73 14.37
CA VAL A 269 2.57 -16.61 13.43
C VAL A 269 2.53 -15.19 14.00
N TRP A 270 1.59 -14.82 14.87
CA TRP A 270 1.38 -13.40 15.21
C TRP A 270 2.37 -12.80 16.19
N ILE A 271 2.94 -13.57 17.13
CA ILE A 271 4.06 -13.06 17.95
C ILE A 271 5.32 -12.96 17.07
N ASP A 272 5.56 -13.97 16.25
CA ASP A 272 6.65 -14.01 15.30
C ASP A 272 6.55 -12.83 14.32
N ALA A 273 5.50 -12.80 13.52
CA ALA A 273 5.32 -11.81 12.47
C ALA A 273 5.26 -10.36 12.99
N LEU A 274 4.49 -10.07 14.08
CA LEU A 274 4.29 -8.69 14.55
C LEU A 274 5.52 -8.12 15.26
N SER A 275 6.35 -8.95 15.88
CA SER A 275 7.56 -8.46 16.54
C SER A 275 8.64 -7.98 15.56
N ASN A 276 8.50 -8.26 14.25
CA ASN A 276 9.44 -7.78 13.24
C ASN A 276 9.70 -6.27 13.35
N TYR A 277 8.67 -5.49 13.67
CA TYR A 277 8.73 -4.02 13.73
C TYR A 277 9.70 -3.49 14.77
N ILE A 278 9.90 -4.22 15.86
CA ILE A 278 10.87 -3.86 16.91
C ILE A 278 12.18 -4.64 16.75
N ASN A 279 12.12 -5.90 16.30
CA ASN A 279 13.31 -6.73 16.13
C ASN A 279 14.23 -6.16 15.06
N ALA A 280 13.67 -5.61 13.96
CA ALA A 280 14.41 -4.92 12.92
C ALA A 280 15.17 -3.69 13.43
N LEU A 281 14.78 -3.10 14.56
CA LEU A 281 15.48 -1.98 15.19
C LEU A 281 16.52 -2.42 16.24
N GLY A 282 16.56 -3.73 16.57
CA GLY A 282 17.52 -4.29 17.53
C GLY A 282 16.94 -4.62 18.90
N TYR A 283 15.60 -4.63 19.05
CA TYR A 283 14.97 -5.03 20.31
C TYR A 283 15.32 -6.49 20.65
N GLU A 284 15.86 -6.71 21.88
CA GLU A 284 16.30 -8.00 22.41
C GLU A 284 17.34 -8.76 21.53
N ASN A 285 18.01 -8.08 20.60
CA ASN A 285 19.12 -8.64 19.83
C ASN A 285 20.29 -7.65 19.73
N GLY A 286 21.44 -8.12 19.31
CA GLY A 286 22.65 -7.29 19.17
C GLY A 286 22.94 -6.90 17.72
N LYS A 287 22.03 -7.13 16.78
CA LYS A 287 22.26 -6.87 15.36
C LYS A 287 22.22 -5.38 15.03
N TYR A 288 21.23 -4.68 15.60
CA TYR A 288 21.00 -3.26 15.38
C TYR A 288 20.85 -2.54 16.72
N HIS A 289 21.02 -1.21 16.71
CA HIS A 289 20.95 -0.35 17.91
C HIS A 289 20.08 0.89 17.65
N ASP A 290 19.06 0.73 16.81
CA ASP A 290 18.21 1.83 16.33
C ASP A 290 16.88 1.93 17.11
N PHE A 291 16.64 1.01 18.07
CA PHE A 291 15.36 0.91 18.79
C PHE A 291 15.00 2.21 19.51
N ASP A 292 15.86 2.71 20.37
CA ASP A 292 15.60 3.93 21.14
C ASP A 292 15.48 5.18 20.26
N LYS A 293 16.04 5.16 19.04
CA LYS A 293 16.01 6.25 18.10
C LYS A 293 14.71 6.32 17.29
N PHE A 294 14.21 5.19 16.83
CA PHE A 294 13.08 5.15 15.90
C PHE A 294 11.78 4.62 16.50
N TRP A 295 11.83 3.85 17.62
CA TRP A 295 10.61 3.40 18.26
C TRP A 295 10.04 4.47 19.20
N PRO A 296 8.73 4.74 19.22
CA PRO A 296 7.65 4.06 18.51
C PRO A 296 7.54 4.47 17.02
N ALA A 297 7.04 3.53 16.21
CA ALA A 297 6.76 3.81 14.80
C ALA A 297 5.74 4.95 14.63
N ASP A 298 5.96 5.80 13.62
CA ASP A 298 5.03 6.87 13.27
C ASP A 298 3.78 6.29 12.59
N VAL A 299 3.96 5.29 11.71
CA VAL A 299 2.83 4.62 11.07
C VAL A 299 3.18 3.22 10.56
N HIS A 300 2.25 2.29 10.79
CA HIS A 300 2.19 1.01 10.10
C HIS A 300 1.13 1.09 8.99
N PHE A 301 1.53 1.00 7.72
CA PHE A 301 0.61 0.82 6.59
C PHE A 301 0.29 -0.65 6.43
N VAL A 302 -0.97 -1.02 6.44
CA VAL A 302 -1.43 -2.41 6.35
C VAL A 302 -2.68 -2.52 5.48
N GLY A 303 -2.84 -3.66 4.79
CA GLY A 303 -4.09 -3.98 4.13
C GLY A 303 -5.22 -4.19 5.13
N LYS A 304 -6.43 -3.84 4.77
CA LYS A 304 -7.61 -3.94 5.67
C LYS A 304 -7.84 -5.35 6.24
N GLU A 305 -7.37 -6.39 5.55
CA GLU A 305 -7.48 -7.80 5.98
C GLU A 305 -6.68 -8.14 7.22
N ILE A 306 -5.62 -7.38 7.50
CA ILE A 306 -4.74 -7.60 8.64
C ILE A 306 -4.80 -6.47 9.69
N VAL A 307 -5.74 -5.54 9.53
CA VAL A 307 -5.97 -4.45 10.51
C VAL A 307 -6.23 -5.01 11.90
N ARG A 308 -7.01 -6.10 12.04
CA ARG A 308 -7.28 -6.74 13.33
C ARG A 308 -6.01 -7.08 14.09
N PHE A 309 -5.03 -7.63 13.41
CA PHE A 309 -3.77 -8.06 14.03
C PHE A 309 -2.92 -6.87 14.47
N HIS A 310 -2.91 -5.80 13.69
CA HIS A 310 -2.11 -4.60 13.96
C HIS A 310 -2.77 -3.61 14.92
N SER A 311 -4.11 -3.64 15.05
CA SER A 311 -4.85 -2.72 15.91
C SER A 311 -5.36 -3.33 17.21
N ILE A 312 -5.34 -4.67 17.33
CA ILE A 312 -5.79 -5.39 18.54
C ILE A 312 -4.63 -6.20 19.13
N ILE A 313 -4.04 -7.14 18.36
CA ILE A 313 -3.04 -8.08 18.89
C ILE A 313 -1.71 -7.37 19.11
N TRP A 314 -1.22 -6.60 18.16
CA TRP A 314 0.06 -5.90 18.28
C TRP A 314 0.10 -4.92 19.46
N PRO A 315 -0.88 -4.02 19.63
CA PRO A 315 -0.91 -3.17 20.83
C PRO A 315 -0.97 -3.97 22.15
N ALA A 316 -1.70 -5.09 22.19
CA ALA A 316 -1.75 -5.94 23.38
C ALA A 316 -0.38 -6.54 23.73
N ILE A 317 0.35 -7.03 22.72
CA ILE A 317 1.72 -7.56 22.90
C ILE A 317 2.65 -6.45 23.41
N LEU A 318 2.61 -5.26 22.83
CA LEU A 318 3.41 -4.12 23.27
C LEU A 318 3.07 -3.68 24.69
N MET A 319 1.77 -3.63 25.04
CA MET A 319 1.32 -3.35 26.41
C MET A 319 1.81 -4.41 27.40
N ALA A 320 1.86 -5.68 26.98
CA ALA A 320 2.38 -6.77 27.81
C ALA A 320 3.90 -6.69 28.00
N LEU A 321 4.61 -6.13 27.02
CA LEU A 321 6.05 -5.88 27.09
C LEU A 321 6.41 -4.55 27.78
N ASP A 322 5.43 -3.75 28.19
CA ASP A 322 5.58 -2.38 28.72
C ASP A 322 6.28 -1.44 27.72
N LEU A 323 6.03 -1.62 26.43
CA LEU A 323 6.58 -0.81 25.36
C LEU A 323 5.60 0.27 24.87
N PRO A 324 6.11 1.42 24.38
CA PRO A 324 5.27 2.42 23.72
C PRO A 324 4.54 1.83 22.51
N LEU A 325 3.35 2.36 22.21
CA LEU A 325 2.56 1.96 21.04
C LEU A 325 2.96 2.79 19.81
N PRO A 326 2.82 2.25 18.58
CA PRO A 326 2.92 3.04 17.36
C PRO A 326 1.96 4.23 17.41
N LYS A 327 2.30 5.33 16.74
CA LYS A 327 1.42 6.50 16.70
C LYS A 327 0.17 6.19 15.89
N HIS A 328 0.33 5.56 14.71
CA HIS A 328 -0.78 5.22 13.82
C HIS A 328 -0.67 3.82 13.23
N VAL A 329 -1.82 3.20 13.02
CA VAL A 329 -2.02 2.06 12.10
C VAL A 329 -3.00 2.52 11.03
N TYR A 330 -2.60 2.48 9.76
CA TYR A 330 -3.45 2.86 8.64
C TYR A 330 -3.86 1.64 7.82
N GLY A 331 -5.15 1.31 7.86
CA GLY A 331 -5.73 0.18 7.13
C GLY A 331 -6.21 0.59 5.75
N HIS A 332 -5.37 0.41 4.70
CA HIS A 332 -5.75 0.75 3.33
C HIS A 332 -6.73 -0.24 2.71
N GLY A 333 -7.43 0.20 1.65
CA GLY A 333 -8.36 -0.63 0.89
C GLY A 333 -7.67 -1.65 -0.02
N TRP A 334 -8.46 -2.57 -0.57
CA TRP A 334 -7.96 -3.55 -1.54
C TRP A 334 -7.94 -2.99 -2.96
N LEU A 335 -7.00 -3.50 -3.76
CA LEU A 335 -7.15 -3.47 -5.20
C LEU A 335 -7.94 -4.71 -5.63
N LEU A 336 -9.11 -4.48 -6.22
CA LEU A 336 -10.00 -5.49 -6.75
C LEU A 336 -9.75 -5.66 -8.25
N LEU A 337 -10.04 -6.84 -8.79
CA LEU A 337 -10.10 -7.09 -10.21
C LEU A 337 -11.51 -7.61 -10.52
N ASP A 338 -12.21 -6.98 -11.47
CA ASP A 338 -13.60 -7.30 -11.84
C ASP A 338 -14.55 -7.34 -10.62
N GLY A 339 -14.37 -6.39 -9.70
CA GLY A 339 -15.16 -6.30 -8.46
C GLY A 339 -14.87 -7.36 -7.42
N GLY A 340 -13.89 -8.24 -7.64
CA GLY A 340 -13.47 -9.29 -6.72
C GLY A 340 -12.06 -9.13 -6.17
N LYS A 341 -11.79 -9.65 -4.98
CA LYS A 341 -10.43 -9.67 -4.40
C LYS A 341 -9.50 -10.52 -5.29
N MET A 342 -8.33 -9.96 -5.60
CA MET A 342 -7.26 -10.72 -6.26
C MET A 342 -6.82 -11.87 -5.38
N SER A 343 -6.75 -13.07 -5.96
CA SER A 343 -6.30 -14.26 -5.26
C SER A 343 -5.54 -15.17 -6.21
N LYS A 344 -4.36 -15.60 -5.78
CA LYS A 344 -3.51 -16.51 -6.53
C LYS A 344 -4.22 -17.85 -6.82
N SER A 345 -5.03 -18.33 -5.87
CA SER A 345 -5.83 -19.56 -6.05
C SER A 345 -6.96 -19.42 -7.07
N LYS A 346 -7.36 -18.19 -7.43
CA LYS A 346 -8.36 -17.91 -8.47
C LYS A 346 -7.71 -17.59 -9.83
N GLY A 347 -6.38 -17.48 -9.88
CA GLY A 347 -5.65 -17.11 -11.11
C GLY A 347 -5.89 -15.67 -11.60
N ASN A 348 -6.56 -14.83 -10.80
CA ASN A 348 -6.92 -13.45 -11.16
C ASN A 348 -5.96 -12.43 -10.56
N VAL A 349 -4.66 -12.63 -10.66
CA VAL A 349 -3.64 -11.71 -10.15
C VAL A 349 -3.01 -10.89 -11.26
N VAL A 350 -2.70 -9.64 -10.97
CA VAL A 350 -2.00 -8.73 -11.88
C VAL A 350 -0.52 -8.69 -11.49
N ASP A 351 0.35 -9.05 -12.43
CA ASP A 351 1.81 -9.08 -12.25
C ASP A 351 2.38 -7.66 -12.39
N PRO A 352 2.95 -7.07 -11.33
CA PRO A 352 3.54 -5.73 -11.37
C PRO A 352 4.77 -5.63 -12.27
N TYR A 353 5.50 -6.73 -12.49
CA TYR A 353 6.63 -6.75 -13.42
C TYR A 353 6.19 -6.44 -14.84
N VAL A 354 5.12 -7.13 -15.29
CA VAL A 354 4.59 -6.93 -16.65
C VAL A 354 4.14 -5.49 -16.86
N LEU A 355 3.47 -4.90 -15.87
CA LEU A 355 3.02 -3.52 -15.95
C LEU A 355 4.17 -2.51 -15.93
N ALA A 356 5.17 -2.72 -15.06
CA ALA A 356 6.32 -1.83 -14.94
C ALA A 356 7.22 -1.89 -16.19
N GLU A 357 7.44 -3.08 -16.76
CA GLU A 357 8.20 -3.26 -18.00
C GLU A 357 7.48 -2.65 -19.21
N ARG A 358 6.14 -2.70 -19.24
CA ARG A 358 5.33 -2.25 -20.37
C ARG A 358 5.06 -0.74 -20.35
N TYR A 359 4.76 -0.18 -19.19
CA TYR A 359 4.30 1.21 -19.04
C TYR A 359 5.29 2.13 -18.32
N GLY A 360 6.33 1.56 -17.75
CA GLY A 360 7.29 2.27 -16.91
C GLY A 360 6.89 2.32 -15.44
N VAL A 361 7.90 2.33 -14.58
CA VAL A 361 7.73 2.28 -13.12
C VAL A 361 6.98 3.49 -12.59
N ASP A 362 7.36 4.69 -13.00
CA ASP A 362 6.75 5.93 -12.51
C ASP A 362 5.27 6.06 -12.91
N ALA A 363 4.90 5.58 -14.11
CA ALA A 363 3.50 5.56 -14.54
C ALA A 363 2.66 4.61 -13.67
N LEU A 364 3.22 3.44 -13.31
CA LEU A 364 2.56 2.49 -12.42
C LEU A 364 2.44 3.05 -10.99
N ARG A 365 3.51 3.63 -10.43
CA ARG A 365 3.50 4.28 -9.11
C ARG A 365 2.45 5.38 -9.05
N TYR A 366 2.41 6.24 -10.08
CA TYR A 366 1.42 7.31 -10.21
C TYR A 366 -0.01 6.76 -10.21
N PHE A 367 -0.29 5.78 -11.06
CA PHE A 367 -1.62 5.18 -11.17
C PHE A 367 -2.10 4.62 -9.82
N LEU A 368 -1.26 3.84 -9.14
CA LEU A 368 -1.61 3.22 -7.87
C LEU A 368 -2.05 4.24 -6.81
N LEU A 369 -1.43 5.41 -6.77
CA LEU A 369 -1.72 6.43 -5.74
C LEU A 369 -2.67 7.55 -6.23
N ARG A 370 -2.98 7.57 -7.53
CA ARG A 370 -3.85 8.57 -8.14
C ARG A 370 -5.28 8.10 -8.36
N GLU A 371 -5.44 6.83 -8.71
CA GLU A 371 -6.74 6.32 -9.17
C GLU A 371 -7.75 6.13 -8.04
N PHE A 372 -7.29 5.71 -6.86
CA PHE A 372 -8.15 5.34 -5.74
C PHE A 372 -7.81 6.11 -4.47
N PRO A 373 -8.81 6.48 -3.62
CA PRO A 373 -8.54 6.92 -2.25
C PRO A 373 -7.86 5.79 -1.47
N PHE A 374 -6.74 6.08 -0.80
CA PHE A 374 -5.92 5.05 -0.14
C PHE A 374 -6.69 4.23 0.92
N GLY A 375 -7.63 4.84 1.65
CA GLY A 375 -8.45 4.16 2.66
C GLY A 375 -9.64 3.34 2.11
N SER A 376 -9.89 3.36 0.80
CA SER A 376 -11.03 2.71 0.15
C SER A 376 -10.59 1.63 -0.84
N ASP A 377 -11.47 0.67 -1.11
CA ASP A 377 -11.23 -0.31 -2.17
C ASP A 377 -11.25 0.36 -3.54
N GLY A 378 -10.38 -0.10 -4.44
CA GLY A 378 -10.29 0.35 -5.81
C GLY A 378 -10.37 -0.81 -6.80
N ASN A 379 -11.04 -0.61 -7.94
CA ASN A 379 -11.11 -1.62 -8.99
C ASN A 379 -10.04 -1.36 -10.05
N PHE A 380 -9.06 -2.24 -10.14
CA PHE A 380 -8.01 -2.17 -11.16
C PHE A 380 -8.56 -2.60 -12.52
N SER A 381 -8.24 -1.85 -13.57
CA SER A 381 -8.36 -2.30 -14.95
C SER A 381 -7.22 -1.76 -15.81
N ASN A 382 -6.82 -2.50 -16.84
CA ASN A 382 -5.82 -2.06 -17.78
C ASN A 382 -6.28 -0.79 -18.54
N GLU A 383 -7.57 -0.71 -18.85
CA GLU A 383 -8.16 0.47 -19.47
C GLU A 383 -8.01 1.72 -18.61
N ALA A 384 -8.32 1.64 -17.30
CA ALA A 384 -8.15 2.76 -16.38
C ALA A 384 -6.68 3.19 -16.29
N LEU A 385 -5.73 2.23 -16.22
CA LEU A 385 -4.29 2.51 -16.20
C LEU A 385 -3.86 3.26 -17.45
N ILE A 386 -4.21 2.77 -18.65
CA ILE A 386 -3.82 3.38 -19.92
C ILE A 386 -4.46 4.77 -20.08
N ASN A 387 -5.74 4.91 -19.74
CA ASN A 387 -6.43 6.20 -19.79
C ASN A 387 -5.78 7.22 -18.86
N ARG A 388 -5.38 6.81 -17.64
CA ARG A 388 -4.69 7.69 -16.69
C ARG A 388 -3.33 8.12 -17.21
N ILE A 389 -2.56 7.19 -17.81
CA ILE A 389 -1.27 7.50 -18.44
C ILE A 389 -1.47 8.49 -19.58
N ASN A 390 -2.43 8.25 -20.48
CA ASN A 390 -2.67 9.10 -21.63
C ASN A 390 -3.15 10.50 -21.25
N THR A 391 -4.07 10.60 -20.29
CA THR A 391 -4.69 11.87 -19.90
C THR A 391 -3.77 12.71 -19.03
N ASP A 392 -3.38 12.18 -17.87
CA ASP A 392 -2.65 12.96 -16.89
C ASP A 392 -1.15 13.07 -17.24
N LEU A 393 -0.52 11.94 -17.60
CA LEU A 393 0.93 11.90 -17.76
C LEU A 393 1.39 12.31 -19.16
N ALA A 394 0.77 11.80 -20.22
CA ALA A 394 1.18 12.12 -21.59
C ALA A 394 0.63 13.50 -22.05
N ASN A 395 -0.70 13.70 -21.93
CA ASN A 395 -1.33 14.91 -22.45
C ASN A 395 -1.11 16.13 -21.54
N ASP A 396 -1.26 15.98 -20.20
CA ASP A 396 -1.12 17.13 -19.31
C ASP A 396 0.34 17.42 -18.98
N LEU A 397 1.02 16.53 -18.24
CA LEU A 397 2.38 16.77 -17.76
C LEU A 397 3.43 16.70 -18.88
N GLY A 398 3.42 15.63 -19.67
CA GLY A 398 4.43 15.39 -20.72
C GLY A 398 4.35 16.43 -21.84
N ASN A 399 3.14 16.79 -22.25
CA ASN A 399 2.92 17.82 -23.26
C ASN A 399 3.29 19.21 -22.74
N LEU A 400 2.96 19.54 -21.48
CA LEU A 400 3.39 20.80 -20.84
C LEU A 400 4.91 20.94 -20.88
N LEU A 401 5.65 19.93 -20.42
CA LEU A 401 7.11 19.94 -20.43
C LEU A 401 7.67 20.12 -21.83
N SER A 402 7.23 19.29 -22.77
CA SER A 402 7.72 19.32 -24.17
C SER A 402 7.43 20.65 -24.86
N ARG A 403 6.22 21.21 -24.70
CA ARG A 403 5.84 22.53 -25.27
C ARG A 403 6.68 23.65 -24.66
N SER A 404 6.84 23.67 -23.34
CA SER A 404 7.60 24.72 -22.63
C SER A 404 9.05 24.74 -23.08
N VAL A 405 9.75 23.61 -23.04
CA VAL A 405 11.14 23.49 -23.50
C VAL A 405 11.29 23.88 -24.97
N SER A 406 10.41 23.35 -25.85
CA SER A 406 10.48 23.66 -27.28
C SER A 406 10.23 25.13 -27.60
N MET A 407 9.40 25.82 -26.82
CA MET A 407 9.18 27.26 -27.01
C MET A 407 10.38 28.09 -26.54
N VAL A 408 11.03 27.74 -25.43
CA VAL A 408 12.27 28.40 -24.99
C VAL A 408 13.37 28.21 -26.04
N GLU A 409 13.55 27.01 -26.56
CA GLU A 409 14.53 26.75 -27.64
C GLU A 409 14.21 27.56 -28.89
N LYS A 410 12.95 27.54 -29.32
CA LYS A 410 12.52 28.19 -30.57
C LYS A 410 12.69 29.72 -30.54
N TYR A 411 12.30 30.35 -29.44
CA TYR A 411 12.23 31.82 -29.36
C TYR A 411 13.47 32.46 -28.74
N PHE A 412 14.24 31.72 -27.92
CA PHE A 412 15.38 32.23 -27.16
C PHE A 412 16.65 31.38 -27.28
N GLY A 413 16.70 30.41 -28.20
CA GLY A 413 17.87 29.55 -28.38
C GLY A 413 18.24 28.69 -27.18
N GLY A 414 17.24 28.35 -26.36
CA GLY A 414 17.41 27.49 -25.19
C GLY A 414 17.65 28.23 -23.86
N THR A 415 17.94 29.54 -23.87
CA THR A 415 18.22 30.31 -22.64
C THR A 415 17.29 31.51 -22.53
N LEU A 416 16.51 31.58 -21.45
CA LEU A 416 15.62 32.72 -21.21
C LEU A 416 16.41 33.98 -20.86
N PRO A 417 16.06 35.18 -21.42
CA PRO A 417 16.64 36.44 -21.01
C PRO A 417 16.21 36.82 -19.58
N ALA A 418 17.00 37.68 -18.94
CA ALA A 418 16.65 38.17 -17.61
C ALA A 418 15.52 39.20 -17.63
N GLU A 419 15.38 39.93 -18.75
CA GLU A 419 14.37 40.98 -18.91
C GLU A 419 12.98 40.33 -19.04
N ARG A 420 12.04 40.80 -18.22
CA ARG A 420 10.67 40.27 -18.12
C ARG A 420 9.64 41.37 -17.93
N GLU A 421 8.48 41.19 -18.49
CA GLU A 421 7.34 42.08 -18.36
C GLU A 421 6.17 41.31 -17.68
N ALA A 422 5.72 41.77 -16.51
CA ALA A 422 4.60 41.22 -15.77
C ALA A 422 3.27 41.64 -16.42
N ASP A 423 2.27 40.80 -16.25
CA ASP A 423 0.89 41.05 -16.71
C ASP A 423 -0.11 40.53 -15.66
N PRO A 424 -1.25 41.19 -15.40
CA PRO A 424 -2.26 40.73 -14.44
C PRO A 424 -2.75 39.29 -14.72
N MET A 425 -2.67 38.81 -15.95
CA MET A 425 -3.00 37.41 -16.32
C MET A 425 -2.11 36.38 -15.63
N ASP A 426 -0.94 36.78 -15.12
CA ASP A 426 0.01 35.90 -14.44
C ASP A 426 -0.42 35.59 -12.99
N GLU A 427 -1.17 36.50 -12.36
CA GLU A 427 -1.45 36.50 -10.92
C GLU A 427 -2.10 35.21 -10.44
N GLU A 428 -3.09 34.69 -11.17
CA GLU A 428 -3.78 33.46 -10.81
C GLU A 428 -2.82 32.26 -10.80
N LEU A 429 -2.04 32.08 -11.87
CA LEU A 429 -1.10 30.97 -11.98
C LEU A 429 0.01 31.08 -10.91
N VAL A 430 0.61 32.24 -10.74
CA VAL A 430 1.65 32.50 -9.74
C VAL A 430 1.12 32.25 -8.32
N GLY A 431 -0.12 32.69 -8.04
CA GLY A 431 -0.80 32.43 -6.77
C GLY A 431 -1.04 30.93 -6.51
N MET A 432 -1.44 30.18 -7.54
CA MET A 432 -1.61 28.73 -7.44
C MET A 432 -0.27 28.03 -7.20
N ILE A 433 0.79 28.37 -7.93
CA ILE A 433 2.14 27.82 -7.75
C ILE A 433 2.63 28.08 -6.33
N SER A 434 2.53 29.31 -5.85
CA SER A 434 3.03 29.74 -4.53
C SER A 434 2.31 29.06 -3.35
N SER A 435 1.02 28.69 -3.53
CA SER A 435 0.20 28.04 -2.50
C SER A 435 0.20 26.51 -2.58
N LEU A 436 0.76 25.94 -3.66
CA LEU A 436 0.64 24.52 -3.95
C LEU A 436 1.25 23.64 -2.85
N ARG A 437 2.46 23.97 -2.39
CA ARG A 437 3.14 23.17 -1.36
C ARG A 437 2.31 23.03 -0.09
N ALA A 438 1.72 24.11 0.41
CA ALA A 438 0.90 24.06 1.63
C ALA A 438 -0.33 23.16 1.47
N LYS A 439 -1.02 23.23 0.32
CA LYS A 439 -2.17 22.37 0.02
C LYS A 439 -1.77 20.91 -0.14
N TYR A 440 -0.64 20.66 -0.76
CA TYR A 440 -0.05 19.33 -0.90
C TYR A 440 0.32 18.72 0.46
N GLU A 441 0.98 19.50 1.35
CA GLU A 441 1.34 19.09 2.71
C GLU A 441 0.11 18.66 3.51
N GLU A 442 -0.97 19.46 3.48
CA GLU A 442 -2.23 19.14 4.17
C GLU A 442 -2.76 17.76 3.78
N GLN A 443 -2.68 17.40 2.50
CA GLN A 443 -3.15 16.10 2.03
C GLN A 443 -2.18 14.96 2.37
N MET A 444 -0.88 15.20 2.24
CA MET A 444 0.14 14.19 2.53
C MET A 444 0.16 13.80 4.02
N GLU A 445 0.00 14.76 4.93
CA GLU A 445 -0.04 14.48 6.37
C GLU A 445 -1.28 13.64 6.78
N GLN A 446 -2.31 13.61 5.95
CA GLN A 446 -3.51 12.76 6.12
C GLN A 446 -3.44 11.45 5.33
N TYR A 447 -2.31 11.12 4.70
CA TYR A 447 -2.15 9.98 3.79
C TYR A 447 -3.12 10.00 2.60
N ALA A 448 -3.63 11.17 2.24
CA ALA A 448 -4.57 11.38 1.13
C ALA A 448 -3.81 11.59 -0.20
N PHE A 449 -3.04 10.60 -0.63
CA PHE A 449 -2.15 10.64 -1.81
C PHE A 449 -2.87 11.10 -3.08
N GLN A 450 -4.07 10.56 -3.33
CA GLN A 450 -4.89 10.94 -4.49
C GLN A 450 -5.19 12.44 -4.50
N ASN A 451 -5.52 13.01 -3.33
CA ASN A 451 -5.82 14.43 -3.21
C ASN A 451 -4.56 15.28 -3.38
N ALA A 452 -3.43 14.87 -2.79
CA ALA A 452 -2.15 15.55 -2.98
C ALA A 452 -1.78 15.65 -4.47
N LEU A 453 -1.90 14.55 -5.21
CA LEU A 453 -1.71 14.52 -6.66
C LEU A 453 -2.74 15.39 -7.38
N THR A 454 -3.99 15.45 -6.91
CA THR A 454 -5.03 16.32 -7.48
C THR A 454 -4.63 17.79 -7.39
N GLU A 455 -4.08 18.24 -6.26
CA GLU A 455 -3.62 19.64 -6.12
C GLU A 455 -2.48 19.96 -7.10
N VAL A 456 -1.52 19.04 -7.30
CA VAL A 456 -0.44 19.22 -8.28
C VAL A 456 -1.01 19.31 -9.70
N PHE A 457 -1.90 18.39 -10.08
CA PHE A 457 -2.47 18.36 -11.43
C PHE A 457 -3.43 19.52 -11.73
N LYS A 458 -4.04 20.16 -10.71
CA LYS A 458 -4.75 21.42 -10.89
C LYS A 458 -3.81 22.54 -11.40
N VAL A 459 -2.59 22.62 -10.87
CA VAL A 459 -1.60 23.61 -11.32
C VAL A 459 -1.12 23.26 -12.73
N ILE A 460 -0.82 21.99 -13.02
CA ILE A 460 -0.43 21.54 -14.38
C ILE A 460 -1.50 21.90 -15.40
N SER A 461 -2.77 21.58 -15.13
CA SER A 461 -3.89 21.88 -16.01
C SER A 461 -4.10 23.39 -16.20
N ARG A 462 -3.99 24.18 -15.11
CA ARG A 462 -4.05 25.65 -15.18
C ARG A 462 -2.90 26.20 -16.02
N THR A 463 -1.71 25.61 -15.91
CA THR A 463 -0.53 26.03 -16.69
C THR A 463 -0.73 25.75 -18.19
N ASN A 464 -1.30 24.59 -18.55
CA ASN A 464 -1.66 24.33 -19.95
C ASN A 464 -2.67 25.35 -20.50
N LYS A 465 -3.71 25.67 -19.70
CA LYS A 465 -4.68 26.70 -20.07
C LYS A 465 -4.05 28.09 -20.23
N TYR A 466 -3.10 28.44 -19.34
CA TYR A 466 -2.36 29.69 -19.42
C TYR A 466 -1.54 29.82 -20.71
N ILE A 467 -0.98 28.72 -21.25
CA ILE A 467 -0.34 28.73 -22.58
C ILE A 467 -1.33 29.17 -23.66
N ASP A 468 -2.55 28.65 -23.64
CA ASP A 468 -3.55 28.95 -24.66
C ASP A 468 -4.07 30.40 -24.53
N GLU A 469 -4.25 30.90 -23.31
CA GLU A 469 -4.68 32.28 -23.00
C GLU A 469 -3.62 33.32 -23.38
N THR A 470 -2.35 33.05 -23.09
CA THR A 470 -1.24 33.99 -23.38
C THR A 470 -0.74 33.92 -24.82
N ALA A 471 -1.10 32.86 -25.52
CA ALA A 471 -0.74 32.64 -26.93
C ALA A 471 0.73 32.97 -27.27
N PRO A 472 1.73 32.29 -26.66
CA PRO A 472 3.15 32.64 -26.82
C PRO A 472 3.62 32.60 -28.27
N TRP A 473 2.96 31.85 -29.14
CA TRP A 473 3.20 31.84 -30.60
C TRP A 473 2.81 33.16 -31.27
N ALA A 474 1.90 33.94 -30.69
CA ALA A 474 1.56 35.27 -31.17
C ALA A 474 2.57 36.32 -30.66
N LEU A 475 2.95 36.23 -29.36
CA LEU A 475 3.99 37.09 -28.75
C LEU A 475 5.34 36.93 -29.46
N GLY A 476 5.70 35.70 -29.86
CA GLY A 476 6.97 35.40 -30.54
C GLY A 476 7.11 35.95 -31.95
N LYS A 477 6.05 36.53 -32.55
CA LYS A 477 6.09 37.21 -33.84
C LYS A 477 6.43 38.70 -33.75
N ASP A 478 6.40 39.28 -32.56
CA ASP A 478 6.59 40.71 -32.27
C ASP A 478 7.80 40.92 -31.37
N GLU A 479 8.87 41.49 -31.93
CA GLU A 479 10.10 41.74 -31.19
C GLU A 479 9.88 42.64 -29.95
N SER A 480 8.89 43.56 -30.01
CA SER A 480 8.58 44.44 -28.88
C SER A 480 7.95 43.71 -27.68
N LYS A 481 7.44 42.46 -27.89
CA LYS A 481 6.81 41.63 -26.87
C LYS A 481 7.72 40.52 -26.34
N LYS A 482 9.00 40.54 -26.65
CA LYS A 482 9.95 39.51 -26.21
C LYS A 482 10.06 39.42 -24.68
N ALA A 483 10.06 40.55 -23.95
CA ALA A 483 10.08 40.56 -22.50
C ALA A 483 8.83 39.91 -21.90
N ARG A 484 7.64 40.16 -22.49
CA ARG A 484 6.40 39.52 -22.10
C ARG A 484 6.44 38.01 -22.39
N LEU A 485 6.91 37.61 -23.58
CA LEU A 485 7.08 36.19 -23.92
C LEU A 485 8.03 35.49 -22.93
N ALA A 486 9.13 36.13 -22.55
CA ALA A 486 10.06 35.58 -21.57
C ALA A 486 9.39 35.36 -20.19
N SER A 487 8.52 36.30 -19.76
CA SER A 487 7.71 36.13 -18.53
C SER A 487 6.78 34.94 -18.62
N VAL A 488 6.05 34.79 -19.72
CA VAL A 488 5.15 33.64 -19.93
C VAL A 488 5.93 32.33 -19.84
N LEU A 489 7.03 32.19 -20.57
CA LEU A 489 7.81 30.94 -20.57
C LEU A 489 8.46 30.66 -19.21
N TYR A 490 8.89 31.70 -18.49
CA TYR A 490 9.41 31.54 -17.12
C TYR A 490 8.34 30.99 -16.15
N ASN A 491 7.10 31.49 -16.25
CA ASN A 491 5.98 31.00 -15.46
C ASN A 491 5.70 29.51 -15.73
N LEU A 492 5.85 29.06 -16.99
CA LEU A 492 5.72 27.64 -17.33
C LEU A 492 6.84 26.80 -16.68
N LEU A 493 8.09 27.27 -16.74
CA LEU A 493 9.23 26.55 -16.15
C LEU A 493 9.13 26.52 -14.61
N GLU A 494 8.72 27.61 -13.95
CA GLU A 494 8.49 27.64 -12.50
C GLU A 494 7.35 26.71 -12.08
N SER A 495 6.27 26.64 -12.87
CA SER A 495 5.19 25.66 -12.65
C SER A 495 5.72 24.22 -12.72
N LEU A 496 6.49 23.90 -13.77
CA LEU A 496 7.11 22.58 -13.93
C LEU A 496 8.09 22.24 -12.80
N ARG A 497 8.89 23.24 -12.34
CA ARG A 497 9.82 23.08 -11.23
C ARG A 497 9.09 22.71 -9.94
N VAL A 498 8.08 23.49 -9.55
CA VAL A 498 7.34 23.23 -8.30
C VAL A 498 6.56 21.93 -8.39
N CYS A 499 5.85 21.69 -9.50
CA CYS A 499 5.13 20.43 -9.70
C CYS A 499 6.09 19.23 -9.72
N GLY A 500 7.22 19.32 -10.42
CA GLY A 500 8.24 18.27 -10.48
C GLY A 500 8.83 17.95 -9.10
N ALA A 501 9.14 18.96 -8.29
CA ALA A 501 9.64 18.78 -6.93
C ALA A 501 8.63 18.04 -6.05
N LEU A 502 7.34 18.39 -6.12
CA LEU A 502 6.27 17.74 -5.33
C LEU A 502 5.86 16.36 -5.87
N LEU A 503 6.09 16.08 -7.16
CA LEU A 503 5.88 14.77 -7.76
C LEU A 503 7.03 13.78 -7.46
N SER A 504 8.19 14.25 -7.00
CA SER A 504 9.37 13.39 -6.80
C SER A 504 9.16 12.21 -5.82
N PRO A 505 8.33 12.27 -4.76
CA PRO A 505 8.02 11.10 -3.95
C PRO A 505 7.23 10.02 -4.70
N PHE A 506 6.38 10.43 -5.64
CA PHE A 506 5.52 9.55 -6.43
C PHE A 506 6.23 8.99 -7.66
N MET A 507 6.92 9.85 -8.39
CA MET A 507 7.56 9.57 -9.69
C MET A 507 9.01 10.08 -9.69
N PRO A 508 9.93 9.44 -8.94
CA PRO A 508 11.28 9.96 -8.74
C PRO A 508 12.09 10.12 -10.03
N GLN A 509 12.00 9.16 -10.96
CA GLN A 509 12.72 9.21 -12.23
C GLN A 509 12.19 10.31 -13.17
N SER A 510 10.87 10.53 -13.15
CA SER A 510 10.23 11.59 -13.95
C SER A 510 10.57 12.97 -13.41
N ALA A 511 10.64 13.14 -12.09
CA ALA A 511 11.05 14.39 -11.46
C ALA A 511 12.50 14.78 -11.82
N GLU A 512 13.42 13.81 -11.86
CA GLU A 512 14.81 14.01 -12.31
C GLU A 512 14.84 14.46 -13.78
N LYS A 513 14.09 13.81 -14.67
CA LYS A 513 14.00 14.19 -16.09
C LYS A 513 13.37 15.57 -16.30
N ILE A 514 12.38 15.95 -15.47
CA ILE A 514 11.80 17.29 -15.51
C ILE A 514 12.86 18.31 -15.13
N ALA A 515 13.57 18.09 -14.01
CA ALA A 515 14.64 18.98 -13.55
C ALA A 515 15.73 19.19 -14.62
N GLU A 516 16.20 18.10 -15.22
CA GLU A 516 17.19 18.14 -16.31
C GLU A 516 16.69 18.97 -17.50
N GLN A 517 15.47 18.73 -17.96
CA GLN A 517 14.94 19.39 -19.15
C GLN A 517 14.66 20.89 -18.93
N ILE A 518 14.22 21.29 -17.74
CA ILE A 518 14.01 22.70 -17.41
C ILE A 518 15.28 23.42 -16.94
N GLY A 519 16.42 22.70 -16.84
CA GLY A 519 17.69 23.24 -16.40
C GLY A 519 17.73 23.63 -14.92
N ALA A 520 16.92 22.96 -14.09
CA ALA A 520 16.88 23.23 -12.65
C ALA A 520 17.94 22.41 -11.89
N SER A 521 18.66 23.06 -10.99
CA SER A 521 19.59 22.42 -10.07
C SER A 521 18.86 21.61 -8.98
N LYS A 522 19.62 20.80 -8.26
CA LYS A 522 19.09 20.02 -7.15
C LYS A 522 18.56 20.91 -6.01
N GLU A 523 19.19 22.04 -5.77
CA GLU A 523 18.78 23.03 -4.77
C GLU A 523 17.48 23.71 -5.17
N GLU A 524 17.31 24.02 -6.46
CA GLU A 524 16.09 24.62 -7.01
C GLU A 524 14.92 23.63 -7.05
N MET A 525 15.19 22.33 -7.12
CA MET A 525 14.21 21.25 -7.01
C MET A 525 13.97 20.79 -5.56
N SER A 526 14.55 21.47 -4.57
CA SER A 526 14.36 21.09 -3.17
C SER A 526 12.91 21.31 -2.71
N TYR A 527 12.49 20.54 -1.72
CA TYR A 527 11.16 20.67 -1.12
C TYR A 527 10.93 22.07 -0.51
N GLU A 528 11.97 22.65 0.09
CA GLU A 528 11.91 24.00 0.63
C GLU A 528 11.64 25.02 -0.48
N SER A 529 12.33 24.90 -1.61
CA SER A 529 12.18 25.77 -2.77
C SER A 529 10.79 25.68 -3.41
N ALA A 530 10.13 24.53 -3.33
CA ALA A 530 8.77 24.32 -3.85
C ALA A 530 7.71 25.21 -3.17
N GLY A 531 8.00 25.80 -2.00
CA GLY A 531 7.15 26.78 -1.33
C GLY A 531 7.30 28.22 -1.85
N ARG A 532 8.16 28.45 -2.84
CA ARG A 532 8.47 29.79 -3.37
C ARG A 532 8.38 29.81 -4.88
N TYR A 533 7.82 30.87 -5.42
CA TYR A 533 7.85 31.17 -6.84
C TYR A 533 9.09 32.02 -7.16
N GLY A 534 9.61 31.94 -8.38
CA GLY A 534 10.73 32.77 -8.83
C GLY A 534 12.09 32.27 -8.35
N VAL A 535 12.28 30.97 -8.23
CA VAL A 535 13.53 30.36 -7.76
C VAL A 535 14.49 30.04 -8.90
N LEU A 536 13.98 29.70 -10.09
CA LEU A 536 14.84 29.49 -11.25
C LEU A 536 15.65 30.76 -11.57
N PRO A 537 16.93 30.63 -11.98
CA PRO A 537 17.75 31.78 -12.32
C PRO A 537 17.14 32.57 -13.49
N ALA A 538 17.45 33.87 -13.50
CA ALA A 538 16.94 34.77 -14.53
C ALA A 538 17.31 34.30 -15.95
N GLY A 539 18.52 33.76 -16.13
CA GLY A 539 19.03 33.20 -17.38
C GLY A 539 18.97 31.70 -17.46
N VAL A 540 17.87 31.07 -17.02
CA VAL A 540 17.73 29.61 -17.03
C VAL A 540 17.85 29.03 -18.43
N THR A 541 18.62 27.95 -18.57
CA THR A 541 18.86 27.24 -19.84
C THR A 541 18.16 25.89 -19.79
N VAL A 542 17.29 25.64 -20.77
CA VAL A 542 16.58 24.37 -20.90
C VAL A 542 17.34 23.38 -21.78
N HIS A 543 17.05 22.10 -21.60
CA HIS A 543 17.67 21.02 -22.38
C HIS A 543 16.58 20.12 -22.96
N LYS A 544 16.58 19.98 -24.28
CA LYS A 544 15.61 19.09 -24.94
C LYS A 544 15.94 17.64 -24.63
N GLY A 545 15.02 16.95 -23.99
CA GLY A 545 15.12 15.54 -23.66
C GLY A 545 14.14 14.64 -24.45
N ALA A 546 14.13 13.36 -24.08
CA ALA A 546 13.13 12.43 -24.60
C ALA A 546 11.73 12.76 -24.03
N THR A 547 10.69 12.34 -24.77
CA THR A 547 9.29 12.42 -24.30
C THR A 547 9.16 11.69 -22.96
N LEU A 548 8.59 12.38 -21.96
CA LEU A 548 8.49 11.85 -20.61
C LEU A 548 7.58 10.61 -20.55
N PHE A 549 6.40 10.72 -21.15
CA PHE A 549 5.43 9.63 -21.27
C PHE A 549 4.89 9.59 -22.71
N PRO A 550 5.16 8.52 -23.47
CA PRO A 550 4.58 8.35 -24.79
C PRO A 550 3.09 8.04 -24.69
N ARG A 551 2.31 8.54 -25.64
CA ARG A 551 0.88 8.20 -25.73
C ARG A 551 0.70 6.75 -26.17
N ILE A 552 -0.21 6.03 -25.54
CA ILE A 552 -0.52 4.63 -25.80
C ILE A 552 -1.82 4.54 -26.62
N ASP A 553 -1.82 3.73 -27.67
CA ASP A 553 -3.04 3.39 -28.40
C ASP A 553 -3.86 2.38 -27.59
N LEU A 554 -4.95 2.85 -26.98
CA LEU A 554 -5.78 2.08 -26.06
C LEU A 554 -6.32 0.79 -26.69
N GLN A 555 -6.87 0.89 -27.91
CA GLN A 555 -7.53 -0.25 -28.56
C GLN A 555 -6.53 -1.34 -28.94
N LYS A 556 -5.40 -0.92 -29.50
CA LYS A 556 -4.31 -1.84 -29.86
C LYS A 556 -3.75 -2.52 -28.62
N GLU A 557 -3.54 -1.75 -27.55
CA GLU A 557 -2.95 -2.22 -26.30
C GLU A 557 -3.85 -3.25 -25.59
N LEU A 558 -5.15 -2.98 -25.51
CA LEU A 558 -6.11 -3.92 -24.91
C LEU A 558 -6.20 -5.22 -25.71
N ALA A 559 -6.24 -5.13 -27.03
CA ALA A 559 -6.24 -6.32 -27.89
C ALA A 559 -4.98 -7.19 -27.73
N GLU A 560 -3.80 -6.56 -27.56
CA GLU A 560 -2.56 -7.30 -27.29
C GLU A 560 -2.57 -7.99 -25.90
N LEU A 561 -3.11 -7.33 -24.88
CA LEU A 561 -3.25 -7.90 -23.54
C LEU A 561 -4.23 -9.09 -23.53
N GLU A 562 -5.37 -8.96 -24.20
CA GLU A 562 -6.34 -10.05 -24.36
C GLU A 562 -5.73 -11.26 -25.09
N ALA A 563 -5.00 -11.02 -26.16
CA ALA A 563 -4.32 -12.07 -26.90
C ALA A 563 -3.27 -12.81 -26.03
N GLN A 564 -2.53 -12.07 -25.18
CA GLN A 564 -1.56 -12.65 -24.25
C GLN A 564 -2.24 -13.47 -23.13
N HIS A 565 -3.41 -13.03 -22.65
CA HIS A 565 -4.22 -13.78 -21.70
C HIS A 565 -4.75 -15.07 -22.30
N ALA A 566 -5.35 -15.00 -23.48
CA ALA A 566 -5.87 -16.17 -24.20
C ALA A 566 -4.77 -17.23 -24.51
N ALA A 567 -3.53 -16.76 -24.76
CA ALA A 567 -2.39 -17.66 -24.98
C ALA A 567 -1.90 -18.37 -23.70
N LYS A 568 -2.17 -17.81 -22.50
CA LYS A 568 -1.79 -18.37 -21.21
C LYS A 568 -2.86 -19.24 -20.57
N GLU A 569 -4.12 -19.13 -21.01
CA GLU A 569 -5.15 -20.05 -20.56
C GLU A 569 -4.80 -21.47 -21.02
N PRO A 570 -4.81 -22.48 -20.13
CA PRO A 570 -4.64 -23.86 -20.55
C PRO A 570 -5.70 -24.15 -21.59
N GLN A 571 -5.28 -24.44 -22.81
CA GLN A 571 -6.22 -24.90 -23.83
C GLN A 571 -6.84 -26.16 -23.29
N LEU A 572 -8.10 -26.05 -22.86
CA LEU A 572 -8.89 -27.24 -22.54
C LEU A 572 -8.80 -28.17 -23.75
N PRO A 573 -8.51 -29.48 -23.56
CA PRO A 573 -8.45 -30.41 -24.66
C PRO A 573 -9.74 -30.26 -25.46
N LYS A 574 -9.61 -29.96 -26.78
CA LYS A 574 -10.77 -29.99 -27.68
C LYS A 574 -11.31 -31.42 -27.66
N TYR A 575 -12.39 -31.63 -26.94
CA TYR A 575 -13.14 -32.84 -27.04
C TYR A 575 -13.85 -32.86 -28.40
N GLU A 576 -13.26 -33.51 -29.39
CA GLU A 576 -13.95 -33.84 -30.63
C GLU A 576 -15.09 -34.78 -30.27
N GLY A 577 -16.31 -34.34 -30.43
CA GLY A 577 -17.50 -35.19 -30.29
C GLY A 577 -18.53 -34.79 -29.26
N VAL A 578 -18.46 -33.60 -28.63
CA VAL A 578 -19.56 -33.12 -27.81
C VAL A 578 -20.62 -32.52 -28.75
N ALA A 579 -21.77 -33.20 -28.82
CA ALA A 579 -22.93 -32.66 -29.51
C ALA A 579 -23.34 -31.34 -28.86
N THR A 580 -23.53 -30.30 -29.66
CA THR A 580 -24.14 -29.01 -29.37
C THR A 580 -23.85 -28.44 -27.95
N LEU A 581 -23.16 -27.32 -27.90
CA LEU A 581 -23.02 -26.56 -26.66
C LEU A 581 -24.40 -26.22 -26.10
N ILE A 582 -24.58 -26.46 -24.80
CA ILE A 582 -25.76 -26.01 -24.08
C ILE A 582 -25.47 -24.66 -23.43
N ASP A 583 -26.45 -23.78 -23.39
CA ASP A 583 -26.33 -22.51 -22.69
C ASP A 583 -26.47 -22.70 -21.17
N ILE A 584 -26.18 -21.64 -20.40
CA ILE A 584 -26.20 -21.69 -18.94
C ILE A 584 -27.60 -21.97 -18.37
N GLU A 585 -28.66 -21.59 -19.07
CA GLU A 585 -30.04 -21.87 -18.64
C GLU A 585 -30.39 -23.36 -18.84
N GLN A 586 -29.88 -23.96 -19.90
CA GLN A 586 -30.00 -25.38 -20.17
C GLN A 586 -29.20 -26.21 -19.18
N PHE A 587 -27.95 -25.74 -18.84
CA PHE A 587 -27.12 -26.38 -17.81
C PHE A 587 -27.75 -26.27 -16.43
N GLY A 588 -28.37 -25.14 -16.08
CA GLY A 588 -29.09 -24.96 -14.82
C GLY A 588 -30.27 -25.92 -14.59
N LYS A 589 -30.75 -26.59 -15.64
CA LYS A 589 -31.79 -27.64 -15.56
C LYS A 589 -31.21 -29.03 -15.30
N VAL A 590 -29.88 -29.20 -15.31
CA VAL A 590 -29.19 -30.46 -15.07
C VAL A 590 -28.97 -30.64 -13.57
N ASP A 591 -29.61 -31.67 -12.99
CA ASP A 591 -29.42 -32.04 -11.58
C ASP A 591 -28.24 -33.03 -11.48
N LEU A 592 -27.06 -32.53 -11.07
CA LEU A 592 -25.85 -33.33 -10.84
C LEU A 592 -25.76 -33.69 -9.35
N ARG A 593 -25.70 -34.98 -9.04
CA ARG A 593 -25.63 -35.47 -7.67
C ARG A 593 -24.48 -36.45 -7.49
N VAL A 594 -23.88 -36.40 -6.31
CA VAL A 594 -22.97 -37.44 -5.84
C VAL A 594 -23.82 -38.56 -5.26
N ALA A 595 -23.56 -39.80 -5.69
CA ALA A 595 -24.28 -41.00 -5.22
C ALA A 595 -23.28 -42.04 -4.71
N GLN A 596 -23.66 -42.76 -3.65
CA GLN A 596 -22.91 -43.89 -3.15
C GLN A 596 -23.32 -45.17 -3.91
N ILE A 597 -22.34 -45.92 -4.43
CA ILE A 597 -22.60 -47.22 -5.03
C ILE A 597 -22.85 -48.24 -3.89
N LYS A 598 -24.08 -48.73 -3.78
CA LYS A 598 -24.44 -49.75 -2.79
C LYS A 598 -24.19 -51.16 -3.33
N GLU A 599 -24.39 -51.39 -4.62
CA GLU A 599 -24.18 -52.67 -5.28
C GLU A 599 -23.70 -52.46 -6.72
N CYS A 600 -22.77 -53.29 -7.16
CA CYS A 600 -22.21 -53.26 -8.52
C CYS A 600 -22.08 -54.71 -9.02
N VAL A 601 -22.86 -55.05 -10.03
CA VAL A 601 -22.86 -56.43 -10.60
C VAL A 601 -22.75 -56.40 -12.12
N PRO A 602 -22.06 -57.37 -12.75
CA PRO A 602 -22.01 -57.49 -14.20
C PRO A 602 -23.40 -57.80 -14.79
N VAL A 603 -23.70 -57.15 -15.91
CA VAL A 603 -24.94 -57.47 -16.67
C VAL A 603 -24.76 -58.79 -17.43
N LYS A 604 -25.63 -59.74 -17.22
CA LYS A 604 -25.58 -61.04 -17.93
C LYS A 604 -25.56 -60.84 -19.45
N ARG A 605 -24.63 -61.49 -20.14
CA ARG A 605 -24.38 -61.43 -21.59
C ARG A 605 -23.80 -60.09 -22.13
N ALA A 606 -23.38 -59.13 -21.28
CA ALA A 606 -22.77 -57.92 -21.70
C ALA A 606 -21.36 -57.76 -21.09
N LYS A 607 -20.31 -57.83 -21.92
CA LYS A 607 -18.91 -57.84 -21.45
C LYS A 607 -18.44 -56.47 -20.91
N LYS A 608 -19.15 -55.38 -21.20
CA LYS A 608 -18.74 -54.01 -20.86
C LYS A 608 -19.70 -53.30 -19.92
N LEU A 609 -20.81 -53.90 -19.52
CA LEU A 609 -21.84 -53.24 -18.73
C LEU A 609 -21.84 -53.74 -17.28
N LEU A 610 -21.85 -52.75 -16.36
CA LEU A 610 -22.12 -52.95 -14.95
C LEU A 610 -23.49 -52.37 -14.59
N LYS A 611 -24.24 -53.10 -13.79
CA LYS A 611 -25.46 -52.62 -13.15
C LYS A 611 -25.11 -52.11 -11.76
N LEU A 612 -25.37 -50.86 -11.51
CA LEU A 612 -25.08 -50.14 -10.27
C LEU A 612 -26.39 -49.86 -9.55
N GLN A 613 -26.46 -50.16 -8.27
CA GLN A 613 -27.50 -49.64 -7.39
C GLN A 613 -26.90 -48.47 -6.62
N LEU A 614 -27.46 -47.29 -6.81
CA LEU A 614 -26.95 -46.01 -6.26
C LEU A 614 -27.88 -45.53 -5.14
N ASP A 615 -27.27 -44.98 -4.10
CA ASP A 615 -27.93 -44.16 -3.10
C ASP A 615 -27.58 -42.69 -3.40
N ASP A 616 -28.53 -41.95 -3.92
CA ASP A 616 -28.44 -40.55 -4.30
C ASP A 616 -29.23 -39.64 -3.35
N GLY A 617 -29.60 -40.17 -2.16
CA GLY A 617 -30.37 -39.45 -1.13
C GLY A 617 -31.88 -39.49 -1.33
N PHE A 618 -32.40 -40.16 -2.39
CA PHE A 618 -33.83 -40.39 -2.56
C PHE A 618 -34.29 -41.73 -1.97
N ALA A 619 -35.48 -41.73 -1.43
CA ALA A 619 -36.11 -42.97 -0.92
C ALA A 619 -36.27 -43.99 -2.05
N GLY A 620 -35.57 -45.14 -1.92
CA GLY A 620 -35.62 -46.25 -2.89
C GLY A 620 -34.36 -46.39 -3.75
N GLY A 621 -33.44 -45.44 -3.74
CA GLY A 621 -32.23 -45.49 -4.54
C GLY A 621 -32.47 -45.46 -6.05
N ARG A 622 -31.38 -45.47 -6.84
CA ARG A 622 -31.46 -45.45 -8.31
C ARG A 622 -30.64 -46.56 -8.93
N GLN A 623 -31.22 -47.28 -9.89
CA GLN A 623 -30.47 -48.25 -10.67
C GLN A 623 -29.93 -47.63 -11.97
N VAL A 624 -28.65 -47.78 -12.19
CA VAL A 624 -27.96 -47.32 -13.41
C VAL A 624 -27.22 -48.47 -14.06
N VAL A 625 -27.25 -48.54 -15.39
CA VAL A 625 -26.43 -49.48 -16.16
C VAL A 625 -25.40 -48.66 -16.94
N SER A 626 -24.12 -48.92 -16.69
CA SER A 626 -23.02 -48.12 -17.26
C SER A 626 -21.97 -49.01 -17.93
N GLY A 627 -21.37 -48.52 -18.99
CA GLY A 627 -20.30 -49.16 -19.77
C GLY A 627 -18.90 -49.07 -19.14
N ILE A 628 -18.80 -49.04 -17.82
CA ILE A 628 -17.55 -48.80 -17.08
C ILE A 628 -16.81 -50.09 -16.66
N ALA A 629 -17.26 -51.26 -17.05
CA ALA A 629 -16.62 -52.53 -16.67
C ALA A 629 -15.15 -52.69 -17.12
N PRO A 630 -14.63 -51.98 -18.13
CA PRO A 630 -13.21 -52.01 -18.46
C PRO A 630 -12.34 -51.10 -17.57
N TRP A 631 -12.93 -50.23 -16.77
CA TRP A 631 -12.28 -49.26 -15.86
C TRP A 631 -12.49 -49.70 -14.41
#